data_cbdaf721a6d9cec782e8cfabaef5d5cd
#
_entry.id   cbdaf721a6d9cec782e8cfabaef5d5cd
#
_cell.length_a   1.000
_cell.length_b   1.000
_cell.length_c   1.000
_cell.angle_alpha   90.00
_cell.angle_beta   90.00
_cell.angle_gamma   90.00
#
_symmetry.space_group_name_H-M   'P 1'
#
loop_
_entity.id
_entity.type
_entity.pdbx_description
1 polymer ?
#
loop_
_entity_poly.entity_id
_entity_poly.type
_entity_poly.pdbx_seq_one_letter_code
_entity_poly.pdbx_strand_id
1 'polypeptide(L)'
;MAVKLKDIYLGVPDGATEAESKNFEELFYDPNNKYDELMNNEEKFLVIGNKGTGKTYLAKYVLLKAPKKGLKEMVNANDFSIYKLANVSEIGIGKDLMYALCKWYLLDKISKLLLSRHIWKRKVPVMNIYELKKFVTNYDNDSFFKEIKRTDSKNSDGRFGRKSHTKGSPITNEVNCGISIGSSVESERKEFYELITAYEELLFKSISKNDDILLIIDDLDEIEKDKEKAEQIIAALINVTKEYNFKIKKYKGKLKIILLLRSDILNDIQVYNANLSKIKTSCGVELYWLLDSVSNQYEHPLMSMVLHKIKASCPEYRNASNKKIFNEMFPDNIDSKKPLDYLLDYGFGRPRDIITYLNHTKEQYPEENCFSPRALKESRKLYSEDFYNEMQNQASFHKEPEYIKECFLLLQIECKVTFKYEDVKKNFENSRERFRAIDDIADALEFLYEIGAIGNVWKVNGHIHTCWAYKKDAMDKADLNKKFTIHYGLRKKFSY
;
A
#
# COMPACT_ATOMS: atom_id res chain seq x y z
N MET A 1 6.48 -16.07 38.93
CA MET A 1 5.00 -15.98 38.80
C MET A 1 4.66 -16.30 37.34
N ALA A 2 3.49 -16.89 37.07
CA ALA A 2 3.08 -17.08 35.70
C ALA A 2 2.80 -15.71 35.05
N VAL A 3 3.27 -15.50 33.83
CA VAL A 3 3.04 -14.26 33.05
C VAL A 3 1.56 -14.19 32.69
N LYS A 4 0.92 -13.03 32.88
CA LYS A 4 -0.48 -12.81 32.51
C LYS A 4 -0.59 -12.18 31.13
N LEU A 5 -1.73 -12.34 30.46
CA LEU A 5 -1.96 -11.76 29.14
C LEU A 5 -1.80 -10.24 29.14
N LYS A 6 -2.19 -9.53 30.19
CA LYS A 6 -2.00 -8.07 30.31
C LYS A 6 -0.54 -7.63 30.30
N ASP A 7 0.39 -8.50 30.71
CA ASP A 7 1.81 -8.17 30.88
C ASP A 7 2.62 -8.41 29.59
N ILE A 8 2.04 -9.04 28.56
CA ILE A 8 2.69 -9.27 27.27
C ILE A 8 2.33 -8.19 26.25
N TYR A 9 3.23 -7.89 25.34
CA TYR A 9 2.99 -7.02 24.20
C TYR A 9 2.94 -7.84 22.91
N LEU A 10 1.87 -7.67 22.15
CA LEU A 10 1.62 -8.42 20.90
C LEU A 10 1.81 -7.57 19.66
N GLY A 11 2.02 -6.27 19.82
CA GLY A 11 2.04 -5.31 18.75
C GLY A 11 0.74 -4.52 18.61
N VAL A 12 0.79 -3.52 17.75
CA VAL A 12 -0.37 -2.71 17.34
C VAL A 12 -0.73 -3.08 15.89
N PRO A 13 -2.04 -3.21 15.56
CA PRO A 13 -2.47 -3.51 14.19
C PRO A 13 -2.01 -2.50 13.14
N ASP A 14 -1.79 -1.24 13.55
CA ASP A 14 -1.23 -0.20 12.70
C ASP A 14 0.30 -0.12 12.86
N GLY A 15 1.01 -0.46 11.77
CA GLY A 15 2.47 -0.49 11.75
C GLY A 15 3.12 0.90 11.84
N ALA A 16 2.43 1.96 11.43
CA ALA A 16 2.94 3.32 11.57
C ALA A 16 2.97 3.72 13.07
N THR A 17 1.89 3.46 13.78
CA THR A 17 1.77 3.71 15.23
C THR A 17 2.79 2.86 16.02
N GLU A 18 2.97 1.58 15.67
CA GLU A 18 3.95 0.72 16.36
C GLU A 18 5.38 1.21 16.16
N ALA A 19 5.68 1.77 14.99
CA ALA A 19 7.01 2.31 14.68
C ALA A 19 7.41 3.55 15.50
N GLU A 20 6.48 4.18 16.19
CA GLU A 20 6.75 5.30 17.11
C GLU A 20 7.20 4.81 18.51
N SER A 21 7.10 3.52 18.78
CA SER A 21 7.53 2.95 20.07
C SER A 21 9.05 3.06 20.25
N LYS A 22 9.50 3.29 21.50
CA LYS A 22 10.94 3.43 21.84
C LYS A 22 11.76 2.17 21.55
N ASN A 23 11.13 1.01 21.59
CA ASN A 23 11.76 -0.30 21.35
C ASN A 23 11.40 -0.89 19.99
N PHE A 24 11.00 -0.05 19.02
CA PHE A 24 10.60 -0.48 17.68
C PHE A 24 11.62 -1.41 17.02
N GLU A 25 12.92 -1.11 17.16
CA GLU A 25 13.99 -1.92 16.59
C GLU A 25 14.00 -3.36 17.13
N GLU A 26 13.72 -3.52 18.41
CA GLU A 26 13.65 -4.84 19.06
C GLU A 26 12.35 -5.60 18.72
N LEU A 27 11.28 -4.87 18.43
CA LEU A 27 9.97 -5.42 18.06
C LEU A 27 9.86 -5.80 16.58
N PHE A 28 10.75 -5.27 15.75
CA PHE A 28 10.73 -5.55 14.33
C PHE A 28 11.09 -7.00 14.03
N TYR A 29 10.24 -7.67 13.26
CA TYR A 29 10.43 -9.06 12.87
C TYR A 29 10.35 -9.21 11.35
N ASP A 30 11.42 -9.72 10.75
CA ASP A 30 11.55 -9.94 9.31
C ASP A 30 12.00 -11.38 9.02
N PRO A 31 11.06 -12.33 8.95
CA PRO A 31 11.39 -13.75 8.82
C PRO A 31 12.01 -14.14 7.48
N ASN A 32 11.80 -13.33 6.46
CA ASN A 32 12.21 -13.62 5.07
C ASN A 32 13.29 -12.68 4.56
N ASN A 33 13.97 -11.95 5.46
CA ASN A 33 15.04 -10.98 5.14
C ASN A 33 14.60 -9.96 4.07
N LYS A 34 13.36 -9.48 4.12
CA LYS A 34 12.81 -8.53 3.15
C LYS A 34 13.48 -7.16 3.21
N TYR A 35 13.93 -6.77 4.39
CA TYR A 35 14.77 -5.58 4.56
C TYR A 35 16.07 -5.71 3.75
N ASP A 36 16.80 -6.82 3.90
CA ASP A 36 18.04 -7.05 3.18
C ASP A 36 17.80 -7.21 1.68
N GLU A 37 16.73 -7.92 1.28
CA GLU A 37 16.31 -8.01 -0.12
C GLU A 37 16.09 -6.63 -0.75
N LEU A 38 15.42 -5.73 -0.02
CA LEU A 38 15.11 -4.38 -0.47
C LEU A 38 16.33 -3.47 -0.50
N MET A 39 17.15 -3.50 0.55
CA MET A 39 18.21 -2.50 0.73
C MET A 39 19.55 -2.89 0.09
N ASN A 40 19.90 -4.18 0.06
CA ASN A 40 21.14 -4.67 -0.54
C ASN A 40 21.04 -4.83 -2.07
N ASN A 41 19.82 -4.75 -2.62
CA ASN A 41 19.57 -4.87 -4.05
C ASN A 41 19.16 -3.50 -4.62
N GLU A 42 20.03 -2.91 -5.43
CA GLU A 42 19.78 -1.59 -6.01
C GLU A 42 18.55 -1.56 -6.94
N GLU A 43 18.18 -2.72 -7.52
CA GLU A 43 17.06 -2.83 -8.44
C GLU A 43 15.71 -2.96 -7.73
N LYS A 44 15.71 -3.38 -6.46
CA LYS A 44 14.49 -3.57 -5.66
C LYS A 44 14.01 -2.24 -5.09
N PHE A 45 12.81 -1.82 -5.48
CA PHE A 45 12.23 -0.56 -5.01
C PHE A 45 10.72 -0.61 -4.82
N LEU A 46 10.05 -1.67 -5.25
CA LEU A 46 8.60 -1.80 -5.16
C LEU A 46 8.23 -2.82 -4.08
N VAL A 47 7.78 -2.34 -2.92
CA VAL A 47 7.30 -3.22 -1.83
C VAL A 47 5.83 -3.52 -2.06
N ILE A 48 5.52 -4.80 -2.24
CA ILE A 48 4.20 -5.28 -2.65
C ILE A 48 3.60 -6.13 -1.53
N GLY A 49 2.33 -5.94 -1.25
CA GLY A 49 1.60 -6.79 -0.30
C GLY A 49 0.20 -6.28 -0.05
N ASN A 50 -0.68 -7.17 0.40
CA ASN A 50 -2.04 -6.80 0.75
C ASN A 50 -2.06 -5.80 1.92
N LYS A 51 -3.20 -5.15 2.15
CA LYS A 51 -3.37 -4.28 3.31
C LYS A 51 -3.15 -5.09 4.61
N GLY A 52 -2.39 -4.57 5.56
CA GLY A 52 -2.07 -5.25 6.82
C GLY A 52 -0.91 -6.26 6.78
N THR A 53 -0.14 -6.37 5.66
CA THR A 53 1.04 -7.24 5.56
C THR A 53 2.34 -6.63 6.12
N GLY A 54 2.32 -5.37 6.56
CA GLY A 54 3.48 -4.72 7.18
C GLY A 54 4.35 -3.89 6.22
N LYS A 55 3.83 -3.42 5.06
CA LYS A 55 4.58 -2.54 4.13
C LYS A 55 5.11 -1.29 4.83
N THR A 56 4.21 -0.53 5.46
CA THR A 56 4.56 0.68 6.22
C THR A 56 5.53 0.37 7.37
N TYR A 57 5.35 -0.76 8.05
CA TYR A 57 6.22 -1.22 9.14
C TYR A 57 7.65 -1.47 8.66
N LEU A 58 7.81 -2.17 7.53
CA LEU A 58 9.09 -2.36 6.86
C LEU A 58 9.71 -1.01 6.43
N ALA A 59 8.92 -0.11 5.85
CA ALA A 59 9.37 1.21 5.42
C ALA A 59 9.90 2.07 6.58
N LYS A 60 9.21 2.07 7.71
CA LYS A 60 9.65 2.73 8.94
C LYS A 60 10.97 2.15 9.46
N TYR A 61 11.14 0.82 9.39
CA TYR A 61 12.39 0.16 9.75
C TYR A 61 13.54 0.53 8.81
N VAL A 62 13.27 0.62 7.50
CA VAL A 62 14.23 1.13 6.50
C VAL A 62 14.69 2.54 6.86
N LEU A 63 13.75 3.43 7.22
CA LEU A 63 14.09 4.79 7.67
C LEU A 63 14.91 4.80 8.97
N LEU A 64 14.60 3.91 9.91
CA LEU A 64 15.35 3.79 11.16
C LEU A 64 16.81 3.39 10.90
N LYS A 65 17.00 2.39 10.03
CA LYS A 65 18.34 1.85 9.69
C LYS A 65 19.10 2.69 8.68
N ALA A 66 18.46 3.59 7.96
CA ALA A 66 19.11 4.47 7.01
C ALA A 66 20.17 5.36 7.71
N PRO A 67 21.29 5.69 7.03
CA PRO A 67 22.38 6.47 7.63
C PRO A 67 21.89 7.75 8.30
N LYS A 68 22.34 8.02 9.52
CA LYS A 68 21.96 9.23 10.29
C LYS A 68 22.27 10.53 9.55
N LYS A 69 23.29 10.53 8.68
CA LYS A 69 23.68 11.69 7.85
C LYS A 69 22.98 11.69 6.49
N GLY A 70 22.22 10.64 6.14
CA GLY A 70 21.48 10.55 4.89
C GLY A 70 20.29 11.52 4.88
N LEU A 71 19.84 11.88 3.68
CA LEU A 71 18.61 12.61 3.44
C LEU A 71 17.49 11.61 3.26
N LYS A 72 16.52 11.63 4.15
CA LYS A 72 15.46 10.61 4.14
C LYS A 72 14.11 11.21 4.47
N GLU A 73 13.12 10.80 3.70
CA GLU A 73 11.73 11.23 3.87
C GLU A 73 10.78 10.10 3.51
N MET A 74 9.67 10.01 4.23
CA MET A 74 8.54 9.18 3.86
C MET A 74 7.34 10.10 3.67
N VAL A 75 6.70 9.97 2.52
CA VAL A 75 5.59 10.82 2.06
C VAL A 75 4.37 9.93 1.91
N ASN A 76 3.25 10.36 2.43
CA ASN A 76 1.97 9.73 2.13
C ASN A 76 1.39 10.31 0.84
N ALA A 77 0.67 9.50 0.10
CA ALA A 77 0.05 9.94 -1.15
C ALA A 77 -0.93 11.11 -0.94
N ASN A 78 -1.55 11.21 0.24
CA ASN A 78 -2.41 12.35 0.62
C ASN A 78 -1.67 13.69 0.71
N ASP A 79 -0.36 13.67 1.04
CA ASP A 79 0.51 14.86 0.99
C ASP A 79 0.88 15.23 -0.44
N PHE A 80 0.36 14.49 -1.36
CA PHE A 80 0.68 14.55 -2.75
C PHE A 80 -0.09 15.70 -3.42
N SER A 81 0.65 16.64 -3.97
CA SER A 81 0.11 17.58 -4.94
C SER A 81 -0.42 16.90 -6.22
N ILE A 82 -0.37 15.56 -6.32
CA ILE A 82 -1.02 14.78 -7.38
C ILE A 82 -2.54 14.95 -7.33
N TYR A 83 -3.15 15.20 -6.17
CA TYR A 83 -4.55 15.67 -6.15
C TYR A 83 -4.76 16.92 -7.02
N LYS A 84 -3.78 17.81 -7.07
CA LYS A 84 -3.80 18.93 -8.02
C LYS A 84 -3.50 18.46 -9.46
N LEU A 85 -2.75 17.37 -9.63
CA LEU A 85 -2.47 16.75 -10.91
C LEU A 85 -3.70 16.02 -11.46
N ALA A 86 -4.41 15.27 -10.64
CA ALA A 86 -5.64 14.58 -11.01
C ALA A 86 -6.75 15.55 -11.45
N ASN A 87 -6.87 16.72 -10.79
CA ASN A 87 -7.81 17.76 -11.20
C ASN A 87 -7.43 18.44 -12.53
N VAL A 88 -6.17 18.35 -12.97
CA VAL A 88 -5.74 18.74 -14.31
C VAL A 88 -6.18 17.69 -15.35
N SER A 89 -6.44 16.45 -14.93
CA SER A 89 -6.86 15.35 -15.79
C SER A 89 -8.33 15.39 -16.27
N GLU A 90 -9.14 16.32 -15.78
CA GLU A 90 -10.49 16.56 -16.35
C GLU A 90 -10.46 16.98 -17.84
N ILE A 91 -9.28 17.27 -18.38
CA ILE A 91 -9.06 17.79 -19.74
C ILE A 91 -8.42 16.74 -20.67
N GLY A 92 -8.79 15.47 -20.56
CA GLY A 92 -8.35 14.45 -21.54
C GLY A 92 -6.82 14.32 -21.67
N ILE A 93 -6.11 14.20 -20.56
CA ILE A 93 -4.66 14.15 -20.49
C ILE A 93 -4.15 12.80 -21.03
N GLY A 94 -3.36 12.83 -22.09
CA GLY A 94 -2.69 11.65 -22.62
C GLY A 94 -1.66 11.06 -21.65
N LYS A 95 -1.34 9.78 -21.82
CA LYS A 95 -0.35 9.04 -21.00
C LYS A 95 0.98 9.76 -20.81
N ASP A 96 1.43 10.50 -21.83
CA ASP A 96 2.70 11.22 -21.81
C ASP A 96 2.71 12.39 -20.82
N LEU A 97 1.61 13.10 -20.69
CA LEU A 97 1.50 14.19 -19.73
C LEU A 97 1.44 13.65 -18.29
N MET A 98 0.74 12.54 -18.05
CA MET A 98 0.73 11.89 -16.73
C MET A 98 2.13 11.46 -16.30
N TYR A 99 2.89 10.89 -17.23
CA TYR A 99 4.29 10.53 -17.00
C TYR A 99 5.16 11.75 -16.66
N ALA A 100 5.00 12.83 -17.40
CA ALA A 100 5.71 14.09 -17.17
C ALA A 100 5.37 14.72 -15.81
N LEU A 101 4.11 14.65 -15.41
CA LEU A 101 3.63 15.13 -14.09
C LEU A 101 4.23 14.31 -12.93
N CYS A 102 4.30 12.99 -13.08
CA CYS A 102 4.99 12.14 -12.09
C CYS A 102 6.50 12.45 -12.01
N LYS A 103 7.15 12.73 -13.15
CA LYS A 103 8.54 13.21 -13.17
C LYS A 103 8.71 14.50 -12.38
N TRP A 104 7.89 15.50 -12.72
CA TRP A 104 7.92 16.80 -12.01
C TRP A 104 7.77 16.61 -10.51
N TYR A 105 6.81 15.82 -10.08
CA TYR A 105 6.58 15.57 -8.66
C TYR A 105 7.81 14.98 -7.97
N LEU A 106 8.39 13.92 -8.52
CA LEU A 106 9.57 13.29 -7.92
C LEU A 106 10.77 14.25 -7.91
N LEU A 107 10.95 15.04 -8.97
CA LEU A 107 12.00 16.06 -9.04
C LEU A 107 11.82 17.11 -7.92
N ASP A 108 10.61 17.59 -7.74
CA ASP A 108 10.31 18.58 -6.67
C ASP A 108 10.59 18.01 -5.27
N LYS A 109 10.10 16.81 -4.97
CA LYS A 109 10.34 16.17 -3.67
C LYS A 109 11.82 15.91 -3.42
N ILE A 110 12.53 15.33 -4.37
CA ILE A 110 13.97 15.06 -4.24
C ILE A 110 14.76 16.35 -4.09
N SER A 111 14.41 17.40 -4.86
CA SER A 111 15.08 18.71 -4.77
C SER A 111 14.87 19.37 -3.42
N LYS A 112 13.64 19.38 -2.89
CA LYS A 112 13.34 19.92 -1.57
C LYS A 112 14.10 19.18 -0.47
N LEU A 113 14.10 17.86 -0.54
CA LEU A 113 14.87 17.01 0.38
C LEU A 113 16.39 17.30 0.27
N LEU A 114 16.90 17.44 -0.95
CA LEU A 114 18.28 17.78 -1.21
C LEU A 114 18.65 19.17 -0.66
N LEU A 115 17.78 20.18 -0.84
CA LEU A 115 17.98 21.56 -0.39
C LEU A 115 17.78 21.76 1.12
N SER A 116 17.11 20.83 1.82
CA SER A 116 16.93 20.89 3.27
C SER A 116 18.27 20.79 4.04
N ARG A 117 19.31 20.27 3.41
CA ARG A 117 20.64 20.16 3.99
C ARG A 117 21.43 21.46 3.82
N HIS A 118 22.11 21.92 4.88
CA HIS A 118 22.96 23.11 4.83
C HIS A 118 24.03 23.02 3.74
N ILE A 119 24.08 24.02 2.87
CA ILE A 119 24.95 24.12 1.68
C ILE A 119 26.43 23.94 2.05
N TRP A 120 26.86 24.50 3.21
CA TRP A 120 28.24 24.48 3.70
C TRP A 120 28.82 23.06 3.99
N LYS A 121 27.98 22.05 4.10
CA LYS A 121 28.39 20.67 4.38
C LYS A 121 28.53 19.83 3.10
N ARG A 122 28.40 20.43 1.92
CA ARG A 122 28.38 19.74 0.64
C ARG A 122 29.67 19.90 -0.14
N LYS A 123 30.11 18.83 -0.77
CA LYS A 123 31.22 18.83 -1.74
C LYS A 123 30.67 18.88 -3.18
N VAL A 124 29.77 19.78 -3.47
CA VAL A 124 29.23 20.03 -4.82
C VAL A 124 29.63 21.42 -5.26
N PRO A 125 29.69 21.69 -6.59
CA PRO A 125 29.77 23.06 -7.06
C PRO A 125 28.60 23.87 -6.48
N VAL A 126 28.93 24.90 -5.69
CA VAL A 126 27.95 25.77 -5.02
C VAL A 126 26.96 26.36 -6.04
N MET A 127 27.42 26.57 -7.26
CA MET A 127 26.62 27.08 -8.37
C MET A 127 25.43 26.17 -8.69
N ASN A 128 25.62 24.84 -8.80
CA ASN A 128 24.54 23.93 -9.15
C ASN A 128 23.42 23.91 -8.08
N ILE A 129 23.82 23.99 -6.80
CA ILE A 129 22.85 24.08 -5.70
C ILE A 129 22.11 25.42 -5.67
N TYR A 130 22.82 26.51 -5.96
CA TYR A 130 22.21 27.82 -6.07
C TYR A 130 21.19 27.88 -7.24
N GLU A 131 21.57 27.36 -8.39
CA GLU A 131 20.68 27.27 -9.57
C GLU A 131 19.47 26.38 -9.28
N LEU A 132 19.66 25.21 -8.64
CA LEU A 132 18.58 24.32 -8.24
C LEU A 132 17.62 25.04 -7.26
N LYS A 133 18.16 25.75 -6.27
CA LYS A 133 17.33 26.51 -5.33
C LYS A 133 16.54 27.61 -6.05
N LYS A 134 17.17 28.35 -6.94
CA LYS A 134 16.51 29.38 -7.74
C LYS A 134 15.41 28.78 -8.61
N PHE A 135 15.67 27.63 -9.25
CA PHE A 135 14.70 26.91 -10.05
C PHE A 135 13.47 26.50 -9.22
N VAL A 136 13.67 25.81 -8.10
CA VAL A 136 12.59 25.36 -7.19
C VAL A 136 11.77 26.56 -6.63
N THR A 137 12.42 27.70 -6.39
CA THR A 137 11.72 28.90 -5.91
C THR A 137 10.91 29.58 -7.00
N ASN A 138 11.39 29.58 -8.24
CA ASN A 138 10.71 30.23 -9.37
C ASN A 138 9.54 29.40 -9.91
N TYR A 139 9.63 28.09 -9.81
CA TYR A 139 8.65 27.11 -10.31
C TYR A 139 8.10 26.29 -9.16
N ASP A 140 7.44 26.96 -8.18
CA ASP A 140 6.75 26.20 -7.14
C ASP A 140 5.52 25.48 -7.73
N ASN A 141 5.10 24.40 -7.06
CA ASN A 141 4.01 23.57 -7.55
C ASN A 141 2.71 24.36 -7.76
N ASP A 142 2.42 25.38 -6.92
CA ASP A 142 1.17 26.12 -6.98
C ASP A 142 1.12 27.11 -8.17
N SER A 143 2.24 27.75 -8.49
CA SER A 143 2.34 28.62 -9.67
C SER A 143 2.34 27.81 -10.97
N PHE A 144 3.04 26.68 -10.98
CA PHE A 144 3.13 25.76 -12.10
C PHE A 144 1.76 25.18 -12.51
N PHE A 145 0.99 24.67 -11.53
CA PHE A 145 -0.35 24.15 -11.81
C PHE A 145 -1.37 25.22 -12.17
N LYS A 146 -1.21 26.44 -11.68
CA LYS A 146 -2.03 27.59 -12.12
C LYS A 146 -1.76 27.99 -13.56
N GLU A 147 -0.54 27.83 -14.02
CA GLU A 147 -0.18 28.09 -15.42
C GLU A 147 -0.79 27.05 -16.36
N ILE A 148 -0.69 25.76 -16.03
CA ILE A 148 -1.34 24.71 -16.82
C ILE A 148 -2.85 24.94 -16.91
N LYS A 149 -3.53 25.23 -15.78
CA LYS A 149 -4.98 25.52 -15.79
C LYS A 149 -5.36 26.76 -16.60
N ARG A 150 -4.54 27.80 -16.62
CA ARG A 150 -4.80 28.99 -17.44
C ARG A 150 -4.69 28.73 -18.93
N THR A 151 -3.83 27.82 -19.32
CA THR A 151 -3.63 27.43 -20.70
C THR A 151 -4.83 26.65 -21.24
N ASP A 152 -5.38 25.75 -20.42
CA ASP A 152 -6.54 24.94 -20.80
C ASP A 152 -7.86 25.73 -20.81
N SER A 153 -8.06 26.67 -19.89
CA SER A 153 -9.26 27.51 -19.87
C SER A 153 -9.32 28.53 -21.02
N LYS A 154 -8.18 28.89 -21.62
CA LYS A 154 -8.14 29.78 -22.78
C LYS A 154 -8.55 29.09 -24.08
N ASN A 155 -8.54 27.76 -24.11
CA ASN A 155 -8.93 26.98 -25.28
C ASN A 155 -10.44 26.72 -25.39
N SER A 156 -11.20 26.90 -24.29
CA SER A 156 -12.67 26.75 -24.28
C SER A 156 -13.41 28.03 -24.67
N ASP A 157 -12.79 29.23 -24.52
CA ASP A 157 -13.39 30.50 -24.87
C ASP A 157 -12.52 31.23 -25.91
N GLY A 158 -12.88 31.04 -27.17
CA GLY A 158 -12.31 31.86 -28.23
C GLY A 158 -12.70 33.34 -28.08
N ARG A 159 -11.88 34.15 -27.41
CA ARG A 159 -11.70 35.59 -27.72
C ARG A 159 -10.87 36.30 -26.63
N PHE A 160 -9.99 37.18 -27.14
CA PHE A 160 -9.30 38.31 -26.50
C PHE A 160 -7.99 38.06 -25.77
N GLY A 161 -6.93 38.45 -26.48
CA GLY A 161 -5.61 38.67 -25.92
C GLY A 161 -5.51 39.94 -25.05
N ARG A 162 -4.70 39.84 -24.00
CA ARG A 162 -4.06 41.00 -23.37
C ARG A 162 -2.66 40.62 -22.92
N LYS A 163 -1.68 41.28 -23.50
CA LYS A 163 -0.25 41.20 -23.16
C LYS A 163 -0.05 41.76 -21.77
N SER A 164 0.55 41.00 -20.86
CA SER A 164 1.17 41.57 -19.66
C SER A 164 2.67 41.34 -19.72
N HIS A 165 3.42 42.42 -19.79
CA HIS A 165 4.87 42.42 -19.69
C HIS A 165 5.27 42.21 -18.24
N THR A 166 5.93 41.11 -17.93
CA THR A 166 6.76 40.97 -16.75
C THR A 166 8.22 40.96 -17.19
N LYS A 167 8.99 41.95 -16.73
CA LYS A 167 10.41 42.07 -16.98
C LYS A 167 11.14 40.89 -16.32
N GLY A 168 11.67 39.99 -17.12
CA GLY A 168 12.58 38.95 -16.69
C GLY A 168 14.00 39.47 -16.65
N SER A 169 14.71 39.23 -15.57
CA SER A 169 16.17 39.37 -15.50
C SER A 169 16.83 38.25 -16.29
N PRO A 170 17.92 38.50 -16.99
CA PRO A 170 18.53 37.52 -17.89
C PRO A 170 19.29 36.46 -17.11
N ILE A 171 18.97 35.23 -17.32
CA ILE A 171 19.85 34.09 -17.04
C ILE A 171 20.84 34.06 -18.21
N THR A 172 22.02 34.58 -17.98
CA THR A 172 23.09 34.61 -18.95
C THR A 172 23.87 33.30 -18.95
N ASN A 173 23.93 32.73 -20.15
CA ASN A 173 24.92 31.83 -20.70
C ASN A 173 24.93 30.37 -20.21
N GLU A 174 24.38 29.58 -21.05
CA GLU A 174 24.50 28.21 -21.51
C GLU A 174 23.25 27.34 -21.45
N VAL A 175 22.11 27.87 -21.03
CA VAL A 175 20.80 27.28 -21.40
C VAL A 175 20.04 28.35 -22.18
N ASN A 176 20.32 28.45 -23.46
CA ASN A 176 19.62 29.33 -24.35
C ASN A 176 18.27 28.71 -24.73
N CYS A 177 17.30 28.71 -23.77
CA CYS A 177 15.90 28.54 -24.10
C CYS A 177 15.35 29.89 -24.53
N GLY A 178 15.45 30.18 -25.81
CA GLY A 178 14.78 31.33 -26.45
C GLY A 178 13.27 31.12 -26.37
N ILE A 179 12.62 31.66 -25.38
CA ILE A 179 11.17 31.67 -25.26
C ILE A 179 10.61 32.72 -26.22
N SER A 180 10.22 32.30 -27.41
CA SER A 180 9.36 33.10 -28.29
C SER A 180 7.91 32.72 -27.99
N ILE A 181 7.14 33.65 -27.45
CA ILE A 181 5.71 33.49 -27.12
C ILE A 181 4.91 33.50 -28.42
N GLY A 182 4.70 32.29 -28.97
CA GLY A 182 3.81 32.05 -30.10
C GLY A 182 2.74 31.05 -29.69
N SER A 183 1.51 31.45 -29.75
CA SER A 183 0.32 30.77 -29.26
C SER A 183 -0.06 29.52 -30.06
N SER A 184 0.31 28.35 -29.56
CA SER A 184 -0.41 27.10 -29.83
C SER A 184 -0.24 26.12 -28.65
N VAL A 185 -1.24 25.30 -28.41
CA VAL A 185 -1.23 24.29 -27.33
C VAL A 185 -0.05 23.32 -27.48
N GLU A 186 0.41 23.08 -28.68
CA GLU A 186 1.59 22.25 -28.97
C GLU A 186 2.90 22.91 -28.53
N SER A 187 3.05 24.24 -28.67
CA SER A 187 4.25 24.95 -28.22
C SER A 187 4.36 24.99 -26.71
N GLU A 188 3.25 25.20 -25.99
CA GLU A 188 3.23 25.23 -24.51
C GLU A 188 3.52 23.84 -23.92
N ARG A 189 3.02 22.77 -24.54
CA ARG A 189 3.40 21.40 -24.16
C ARG A 189 4.89 21.12 -24.36
N LYS A 190 5.45 21.60 -25.45
CA LYS A 190 6.88 21.45 -25.76
C LYS A 190 7.73 22.18 -24.71
N GLU A 191 7.36 23.39 -24.32
CA GLU A 191 8.02 24.16 -23.27
C GLU A 191 8.00 23.42 -21.93
N PHE A 192 6.89 22.77 -21.56
CA PHE A 192 6.78 21.99 -20.33
C PHE A 192 7.74 20.80 -20.32
N TYR A 193 7.83 20.03 -21.40
CA TYR A 193 8.76 18.89 -21.49
C TYR A 193 10.23 19.33 -21.46
N GLU A 194 10.55 20.45 -22.09
CA GLU A 194 11.89 21.04 -22.06
C GLU A 194 12.26 21.48 -20.63
N LEU A 195 11.31 22.06 -19.90
CA LEU A 195 11.50 22.46 -18.50
C LEU A 195 11.77 21.25 -17.59
N ILE A 196 11.04 20.14 -17.76
CA ILE A 196 11.29 18.90 -17.01
C ILE A 196 12.70 18.37 -17.29
N THR A 197 13.11 18.36 -18.55
CA THR A 197 14.44 17.88 -18.94
C THR A 197 15.54 18.73 -18.31
N ALA A 198 15.40 20.04 -18.33
CA ALA A 198 16.33 20.96 -17.68
C ALA A 198 16.37 20.75 -16.16
N TYR A 199 15.23 20.56 -15.54
CA TYR A 199 15.11 20.28 -14.11
C TYR A 199 15.79 18.96 -13.72
N GLU A 200 15.55 17.91 -14.49
CA GLU A 200 16.23 16.60 -14.30
C GLU A 200 17.74 16.75 -14.30
N GLU A 201 18.28 17.39 -15.34
CA GLU A 201 19.73 17.58 -15.46
C GLU A 201 20.29 18.36 -14.27
N LEU A 202 19.64 19.47 -13.92
CA LEU A 202 20.07 20.33 -12.84
C LEU A 202 20.04 19.59 -11.50
N LEU A 203 18.97 18.83 -11.19
CA LEU A 203 18.88 18.02 -9.98
C LEU A 203 19.98 16.99 -9.92
N PHE A 204 20.12 16.14 -10.95
CA PHE A 204 21.10 15.05 -10.92
C PHE A 204 22.56 15.53 -10.89
N LYS A 205 22.88 16.66 -11.55
CA LYS A 205 24.19 17.33 -11.42
C LYS A 205 24.44 17.89 -10.03
N SER A 206 23.37 18.20 -9.28
CA SER A 206 23.44 18.75 -7.91
C SER A 206 23.62 17.68 -6.83
N ILE A 207 23.43 16.41 -7.14
CA ILE A 207 23.62 15.30 -6.20
C ILE A 207 25.14 14.97 -6.13
N SER A 208 25.72 15.05 -4.93
CA SER A 208 27.14 14.74 -4.70
C SER A 208 27.33 13.27 -4.29
N LYS A 209 28.58 12.78 -4.43
CA LYS A 209 28.95 11.42 -3.99
C LYS A 209 28.77 11.16 -2.49
N ASN A 210 28.62 12.20 -1.70
CA ASN A 210 28.36 12.10 -0.25
C ASN A 210 26.87 12.20 0.08
N ASP A 211 26.04 12.43 -0.90
CA ASP A 211 24.59 12.44 -0.70
C ASP A 211 24.06 10.99 -0.80
N ASP A 212 23.31 10.61 0.21
CA ASP A 212 22.57 9.36 0.30
C ASP A 212 21.12 9.75 0.54
N ILE A 213 20.31 9.63 -0.52
CA ILE A 213 18.93 10.11 -0.57
C ILE A 213 18.00 8.91 -0.59
N LEU A 214 17.10 8.86 0.37
CA LEU A 214 16.06 7.86 0.49
C LEU A 214 14.69 8.53 0.52
N LEU A 215 13.87 8.28 -0.49
CA LEU A 215 12.48 8.73 -0.56
C LEU A 215 11.57 7.50 -0.55
N ILE A 216 10.63 7.45 0.39
CA ILE A 216 9.63 6.39 0.45
C ILE A 216 8.25 7.01 0.22
N ILE A 217 7.43 6.37 -0.62
CA ILE A 217 6.07 6.82 -0.91
C ILE A 217 5.11 5.71 -0.52
N ASP A 218 4.20 6.03 0.40
CA ASP A 218 3.17 5.12 0.94
C ASP A 218 1.76 5.58 0.56
N ASP A 219 0.77 4.74 0.88
CA ASP A 219 -0.67 5.01 0.70
C ASP A 219 -1.06 5.41 -0.73
N LEU A 220 -0.45 4.75 -1.73
CA LEU A 220 -0.74 5.01 -3.14
C LEU A 220 -2.18 4.69 -3.54
N ASP A 221 -2.91 3.93 -2.75
CA ASP A 221 -4.34 3.64 -2.91
C ASP A 221 -5.25 4.84 -2.58
N GLU A 222 -4.73 5.89 -1.95
CA GLU A 222 -5.47 7.10 -1.64
C GLU A 222 -5.19 8.28 -2.59
N ILE A 223 -4.45 8.02 -3.67
CA ILE A 223 -3.99 9.06 -4.62
C ILE A 223 -5.14 9.75 -5.35
N GLU A 224 -6.19 9.02 -5.72
CA GLU A 224 -7.31 9.49 -6.53
C GLU A 224 -8.55 8.64 -6.26
N LYS A 225 -9.72 9.27 -6.30
CA LYS A 225 -11.01 8.58 -6.13
C LYS A 225 -11.46 7.82 -7.38
N ASP A 226 -11.13 8.38 -8.56
CA ASP A 226 -11.39 7.72 -9.83
C ASP A 226 -10.37 6.60 -10.04
N LYS A 227 -10.86 5.36 -10.06
CA LYS A 227 -10.02 4.16 -10.15
C LYS A 227 -9.13 4.15 -11.38
N GLU A 228 -9.67 4.47 -12.55
CA GLU A 228 -8.91 4.45 -13.81
C GLU A 228 -7.78 5.48 -13.80
N LYS A 229 -8.05 6.68 -13.28
CA LYS A 229 -7.03 7.72 -13.13
C LYS A 229 -5.97 7.33 -12.12
N ALA A 230 -6.38 6.76 -10.97
CA ALA A 230 -5.46 6.26 -9.95
C ALA A 230 -4.49 5.22 -10.54
N GLU A 231 -5.00 4.26 -11.28
CA GLU A 231 -4.22 3.22 -11.96
C GLU A 231 -3.20 3.81 -12.95
N GLN A 232 -3.61 4.80 -13.74
CA GLN A 232 -2.72 5.48 -14.68
C GLN A 232 -1.59 6.25 -13.98
N ILE A 233 -1.92 6.96 -12.89
CA ILE A 233 -0.94 7.70 -12.08
C ILE A 233 0.06 6.72 -11.44
N ILE A 234 -0.42 5.65 -10.83
CA ILE A 234 0.43 4.65 -10.17
C ILE A 234 1.34 3.97 -11.20
N ALA A 235 0.82 3.59 -12.36
CA ALA A 235 1.61 3.00 -13.44
C ALA A 235 2.71 3.95 -13.94
N ALA A 236 2.40 5.23 -14.11
CA ALA A 236 3.37 6.25 -14.48
C ALA A 236 4.44 6.44 -13.39
N LEU A 237 4.03 6.52 -12.12
CA LEU A 237 4.92 6.69 -10.97
C LEU A 237 5.90 5.52 -10.82
N ILE A 238 5.44 4.27 -11.00
CA ILE A 238 6.31 3.09 -10.99
C ILE A 238 7.39 3.18 -12.07
N ASN A 239 7.02 3.56 -13.30
CA ASN A 239 7.96 3.67 -14.41
C ASN A 239 8.98 4.79 -14.19
N VAL A 240 8.53 5.97 -13.73
CA VAL A 240 9.43 7.09 -13.42
C VAL A 240 10.36 6.77 -12.27
N THR A 241 9.85 6.12 -11.22
CA THR A 241 10.67 5.66 -10.09
C THR A 241 11.77 4.71 -10.54
N LYS A 242 11.43 3.74 -11.39
CA LYS A 242 12.42 2.86 -12.02
C LYS A 242 13.47 3.67 -12.78
N GLU A 243 13.03 4.58 -13.65
CA GLU A 243 13.93 5.43 -14.44
C GLU A 243 14.92 6.18 -13.54
N TYR A 244 14.45 6.81 -12.46
CA TYR A 244 15.29 7.64 -11.59
C TYR A 244 16.24 6.80 -10.73
N ASN A 245 15.80 5.68 -10.19
CA ASN A 245 16.68 4.75 -9.47
C ASN A 245 17.80 4.19 -10.37
N PHE A 246 17.55 4.02 -11.67
CA PHE A 246 18.59 3.62 -12.61
C PHE A 246 19.42 4.79 -13.12
N LYS A 247 18.81 5.98 -13.33
CA LYS A 247 19.51 7.16 -13.84
C LYS A 247 20.60 7.64 -12.90
N ILE A 248 20.39 7.56 -11.58
CA ILE A 248 21.39 7.98 -10.58
C ILE A 248 22.72 7.22 -10.70
N LYS A 249 22.72 6.00 -11.24
CA LYS A 249 23.94 5.19 -11.43
C LYS A 249 24.97 5.87 -12.35
N LYS A 250 24.52 6.82 -13.20
CA LYS A 250 25.40 7.63 -14.05
C LYS A 250 26.04 8.80 -13.30
N TYR A 251 25.61 9.08 -12.07
CA TYR A 251 26.07 10.18 -11.24
C TYR A 251 26.78 9.65 -9.99
N LYS A 252 27.41 10.55 -9.24
CA LYS A 252 28.30 10.14 -8.13
C LYS A 252 27.57 9.85 -6.81
N GLY A 253 26.35 10.34 -6.64
CA GLY A 253 25.58 10.18 -5.41
C GLY A 253 24.72 8.93 -5.38
N LYS A 254 24.01 8.74 -4.26
CA LYS A 254 23.04 7.66 -4.09
C LYS A 254 21.64 8.24 -3.99
N LEU A 255 20.73 7.65 -4.72
CA LEU A 255 19.29 7.90 -4.67
C LEU A 255 18.57 6.57 -4.67
N LYS A 256 17.69 6.35 -3.70
CA LYS A 256 16.76 5.24 -3.71
C LYS A 256 15.36 5.76 -3.42
N ILE A 257 14.47 5.54 -4.37
CA ILE A 257 13.04 5.83 -4.22
C ILE A 257 12.34 4.49 -4.06
N ILE A 258 11.54 4.34 -3.00
CA ILE A 258 10.81 3.11 -2.68
C ILE A 258 9.32 3.44 -2.74
N LEU A 259 8.56 2.59 -3.43
CA LEU A 259 7.09 2.67 -3.51
C LEU A 259 6.48 1.51 -2.72
N LEU A 260 5.48 1.81 -1.91
CA LEU A 260 4.69 0.80 -1.21
C LEU A 260 3.35 0.66 -1.94
N LEU A 261 3.04 -0.54 -2.42
CA LEU A 261 1.87 -0.77 -3.24
C LEU A 261 1.08 -2.01 -2.79
N ARG A 262 -0.24 -1.93 -2.86
CA ARG A 262 -1.13 -3.06 -2.60
C ARG A 262 -1.08 -4.05 -3.77
N SER A 263 -1.15 -5.35 -3.44
CA SER A 263 -1.08 -6.43 -4.43
C SER A 263 -2.28 -6.43 -5.37
N ASP A 264 -3.49 -6.15 -4.86
CA ASP A 264 -4.72 -6.07 -5.62
C ASP A 264 -4.65 -4.95 -6.68
N ILE A 265 -4.25 -3.74 -6.28
CA ILE A 265 -4.08 -2.61 -7.20
C ILE A 265 -3.04 -2.91 -8.27
N LEU A 266 -1.91 -3.52 -7.89
CA LEU A 266 -0.89 -3.87 -8.86
C LEU A 266 -1.40 -4.90 -9.88
N ASN A 267 -2.21 -5.86 -9.46
CA ASN A 267 -2.80 -6.86 -10.35
C ASN A 267 -3.77 -6.21 -11.34
N ASP A 268 -4.63 -5.28 -10.88
CA ASP A 268 -5.55 -4.51 -11.74
C ASP A 268 -4.77 -3.74 -12.82
N ILE A 269 -3.74 -3.03 -12.43
CA ILE A 269 -2.91 -2.23 -13.35
C ILE A 269 -2.15 -3.11 -14.36
N GLN A 270 -1.71 -4.31 -13.95
CA GLN A 270 -0.95 -5.22 -14.82
C GLN A 270 -1.74 -5.72 -16.03
N VAL A 271 -3.05 -5.85 -15.90
CA VAL A 271 -3.93 -6.27 -17.01
C VAL A 271 -3.79 -5.33 -18.20
N TYR A 272 -3.53 -4.05 -17.97
CA TYR A 272 -3.40 -3.02 -19.00
C TYR A 272 -1.95 -2.70 -19.40
N ASN A 273 -0.95 -3.26 -18.72
CA ASN A 273 0.45 -2.88 -18.93
C ASN A 273 1.43 -4.05 -18.70
N ALA A 274 1.73 -4.80 -19.75
CA ALA A 274 2.66 -5.94 -19.73
C ALA A 274 4.06 -5.64 -19.15
N ASN A 275 4.52 -4.37 -19.20
CA ASN A 275 5.82 -3.98 -18.63
C ASN A 275 5.80 -4.02 -17.10
N LEU A 276 4.66 -3.82 -16.46
CA LEU A 276 4.55 -3.86 -15.00
C LEU A 276 4.78 -5.27 -14.44
N SER A 277 4.39 -6.33 -15.17
CA SER A 277 4.71 -7.71 -14.77
C SER A 277 6.22 -7.95 -14.67
N LYS A 278 6.99 -7.41 -15.64
CA LYS A 278 8.46 -7.49 -15.61
C LYS A 278 9.04 -6.68 -14.44
N ILE A 279 8.46 -5.50 -14.17
CA ILE A 279 8.89 -4.66 -13.05
C ILE A 279 8.57 -5.36 -11.72
N LYS A 280 7.40 -5.96 -11.56
CA LYS A 280 7.05 -6.76 -10.37
C LYS A 280 8.08 -7.84 -10.11
N THR A 281 8.43 -8.63 -11.13
CA THR A 281 9.39 -9.73 -10.99
C THR A 281 10.81 -9.25 -10.68
N SER A 282 11.30 -8.22 -11.39
CA SER A 282 12.69 -7.76 -11.23
C SER A 282 12.88 -6.81 -10.06
N CYS A 283 11.93 -5.91 -9.82
CA CYS A 283 12.07 -4.81 -8.86
C CYS A 283 11.17 -4.94 -7.62
N GLY A 284 10.29 -5.94 -7.58
CA GLY A 284 9.36 -6.17 -6.48
C GLY A 284 9.99 -6.90 -5.29
N VAL A 285 9.56 -6.52 -4.09
CA VAL A 285 9.76 -7.23 -2.81
C VAL A 285 8.37 -7.53 -2.28
N GLU A 286 7.98 -8.80 -2.34
CA GLU A 286 6.63 -9.22 -1.94
C GLU A 286 6.59 -9.60 -0.47
N LEU A 287 5.64 -8.99 0.27
CA LEU A 287 5.33 -9.33 1.66
C LEU A 287 4.16 -10.33 1.69
N TYR A 288 4.51 -11.60 1.80
CA TYR A 288 3.56 -12.70 1.89
C TYR A 288 3.90 -13.59 3.09
N TRP A 289 2.92 -13.86 3.95
CA TRP A 289 3.12 -14.50 5.24
C TRP A 289 2.62 -15.93 5.33
N LEU A 290 1.72 -16.35 4.43
CA LEU A 290 1.22 -17.72 4.40
C LEU A 290 2.27 -18.65 3.80
N LEU A 291 2.58 -19.73 4.51
CA LEU A 291 3.38 -20.85 4.03
C LEU A 291 2.49 -22.06 3.92
N ASP A 292 2.67 -22.84 2.84
CA ASP A 292 1.83 -24.01 2.55
C ASP A 292 2.04 -25.14 3.56
N SER A 293 3.23 -25.23 4.14
CA SER A 293 3.51 -26.21 5.20
C SER A 293 4.65 -25.76 6.11
N VAL A 294 4.45 -25.92 7.41
CA VAL A 294 5.50 -25.83 8.42
C VAL A 294 5.46 -27.05 9.31
N SER A 295 6.62 -27.57 9.70
CA SER A 295 6.69 -28.74 10.56
C SER A 295 6.09 -28.47 11.93
N ASN A 296 6.26 -27.26 12.46
CA ASN A 296 5.78 -26.85 13.76
C ASN A 296 5.12 -25.46 13.70
N GLN A 297 3.99 -25.29 14.38
CA GLN A 297 3.23 -24.02 14.35
C GLN A 297 4.03 -22.82 14.86
N TYR A 298 4.88 -23.02 15.86
CA TYR A 298 5.73 -21.96 16.42
C TYR A 298 6.87 -21.50 15.46
N GLU A 299 7.10 -22.21 14.35
CA GLU A 299 8.06 -21.85 13.30
C GLU A 299 7.40 -21.08 12.15
N HIS A 300 6.07 -21.09 12.06
CA HIS A 300 5.35 -20.33 11.05
C HIS A 300 5.61 -18.82 11.23
N PRO A 301 5.92 -18.06 10.17
CA PRO A 301 6.29 -16.65 10.26
C PRO A 301 5.35 -15.79 11.12
N LEU A 302 4.03 -15.96 10.98
CA LEU A 302 3.04 -15.21 11.75
C LEU A 302 3.11 -15.54 13.25
N MET A 303 3.23 -16.82 13.60
CA MET A 303 3.35 -17.21 15.00
C MET A 303 4.72 -16.80 15.57
N SER A 304 5.80 -17.00 14.83
CA SER A 304 7.14 -16.55 15.22
C SER A 304 7.19 -15.05 15.46
N MET A 305 6.47 -14.25 14.67
CA MET A 305 6.32 -12.80 14.89
C MET A 305 5.67 -12.50 16.24
N VAL A 306 4.57 -13.17 16.58
CA VAL A 306 3.88 -13.02 17.89
C VAL A 306 4.82 -13.38 19.02
N LEU A 307 5.49 -14.53 18.92
CA LEU A 307 6.43 -15.01 19.93
C LEU A 307 7.65 -14.09 20.08
N HIS A 308 8.13 -13.50 18.98
CA HIS A 308 9.20 -12.51 18.99
C HIS A 308 8.80 -11.25 19.78
N LYS A 309 7.59 -10.73 19.55
CA LYS A 309 7.07 -9.56 20.28
C LYS A 309 6.87 -9.86 21.78
N ILE A 310 6.40 -11.05 22.12
CA ILE A 310 6.33 -11.50 23.53
C ILE A 310 7.71 -11.53 24.16
N LYS A 311 8.72 -12.07 23.47
CA LYS A 311 10.12 -12.10 23.98
C LYS A 311 10.68 -10.69 24.20
N ALA A 312 10.47 -9.80 23.23
CA ALA A 312 11.00 -8.44 23.29
C ALA A 312 10.37 -7.62 24.44
N SER A 313 9.13 -7.94 24.81
CA SER A 313 8.36 -7.19 25.83
C SER A 313 8.37 -7.82 27.22
N CYS A 314 8.63 -9.12 27.34
CA CYS A 314 8.51 -9.86 28.59
C CYS A 314 9.88 -10.40 29.04
N PRO A 315 10.47 -9.89 30.13
CA PRO A 315 11.78 -10.32 30.63
C PRO A 315 11.86 -11.82 30.90
N GLU A 316 10.78 -12.43 31.36
CA GLU A 316 10.68 -13.86 31.68
C GLU A 316 10.88 -14.74 30.45
N TYR A 317 10.54 -14.22 29.27
CA TYR A 317 10.65 -14.95 28.00
C TYR A 317 11.85 -14.55 27.14
N ARG A 318 12.66 -13.56 27.55
CA ARG A 318 13.77 -13.02 26.75
C ARG A 318 14.69 -14.11 26.18
N ASN A 319 15.02 -15.12 26.98
CA ASN A 319 15.90 -16.22 26.61
C ASN A 319 15.15 -17.54 26.33
N ALA A 320 13.84 -17.54 26.32
CA ALA A 320 13.04 -18.74 26.09
C ALA A 320 13.01 -19.12 24.60
N SER A 321 12.91 -20.42 24.29
CA SER A 321 12.68 -20.89 22.92
C SER A 321 11.25 -20.57 22.48
N ASN A 322 11.04 -20.41 21.15
CA ASN A 322 9.68 -20.21 20.60
C ASN A 322 8.74 -21.35 21.01
N LYS A 323 9.25 -22.60 21.00
CA LYS A 323 8.49 -23.77 21.43
C LYS A 323 8.00 -23.65 22.88
N LYS A 324 8.87 -23.18 23.80
CA LYS A 324 8.50 -23.02 25.21
C LYS A 324 7.38 -21.99 25.37
N ILE A 325 7.55 -20.79 24.78
CA ILE A 325 6.55 -19.71 24.87
C ILE A 325 5.23 -20.16 24.24
N PHE A 326 5.29 -20.80 23.07
CA PHE A 326 4.12 -21.30 22.39
C PHE A 326 3.31 -22.28 23.25
N ASN A 327 3.98 -23.28 23.85
CA ASN A 327 3.32 -24.28 24.70
C ASN A 327 2.77 -23.70 26.01
N GLU A 328 3.34 -22.61 26.53
CA GLU A 328 2.84 -21.94 27.73
C GLU A 328 1.68 -20.98 27.42
N MET A 329 1.71 -20.33 26.24
CA MET A 329 0.74 -19.28 25.88
C MET A 329 -0.45 -19.77 25.07
N PHE A 330 -0.33 -20.89 24.35
CA PHE A 330 -1.38 -21.38 23.46
C PHE A 330 -1.82 -22.79 23.83
N PRO A 331 -3.11 -23.13 23.70
CA PRO A 331 -3.61 -24.48 23.95
C PRO A 331 -3.18 -25.45 22.85
N ASP A 332 -3.25 -26.76 23.14
CA ASP A 332 -2.96 -27.78 22.13
C ASP A 332 -3.94 -27.74 20.94
N ASN A 333 -5.21 -27.51 21.23
CA ASN A 333 -6.27 -27.44 20.20
C ASN A 333 -7.41 -26.48 20.61
N ILE A 334 -8.07 -25.91 19.59
CA ILE A 334 -9.29 -25.11 19.67
C ILE A 334 -10.27 -25.67 18.66
N ASP A 335 -11.44 -26.17 19.10
CA ASP A 335 -12.43 -26.83 18.20
C ASP A 335 -11.81 -27.88 17.25
N SER A 336 -10.96 -28.75 17.79
CA SER A 336 -10.22 -29.78 17.05
C SER A 336 -9.20 -29.28 16.03
N LYS A 337 -8.93 -27.98 15.99
CA LYS A 337 -7.88 -27.33 15.17
C LYS A 337 -6.71 -26.91 16.04
N LYS A 338 -5.53 -26.92 15.48
CA LYS A 338 -4.37 -26.33 16.14
C LYS A 338 -4.50 -24.81 16.21
N PRO A 339 -3.87 -24.14 17.19
CA PRO A 339 -4.05 -22.69 17.42
C PRO A 339 -3.81 -21.80 16.21
N LEU A 340 -2.72 -22.04 15.47
CA LEU A 340 -2.43 -21.25 14.29
C LEU A 340 -3.47 -21.46 13.19
N ASP A 341 -3.85 -22.73 12.90
CA ASP A 341 -4.85 -23.03 11.88
C ASP A 341 -6.19 -22.38 12.21
N TYR A 342 -6.54 -22.39 13.50
CA TYR A 342 -7.72 -21.70 14.00
C TYR A 342 -7.65 -20.18 13.72
N LEU A 343 -6.54 -19.53 14.06
CA LEU A 343 -6.37 -18.07 13.84
C LEU A 343 -6.34 -17.73 12.36
N LEU A 344 -5.73 -18.56 11.52
CA LEU A 344 -5.68 -18.38 10.07
C LEU A 344 -7.05 -18.48 9.40
N ASP A 345 -7.96 -19.29 9.92
CA ASP A 345 -9.32 -19.37 9.41
C ASP A 345 -10.10 -18.05 9.57
N TYR A 346 -9.81 -17.29 10.63
CA TYR A 346 -10.51 -16.05 10.94
C TYR A 346 -9.94 -14.82 10.24
N GLY A 347 -8.76 -14.89 9.62
CA GLY A 347 -8.11 -13.79 8.94
C GLY A 347 -7.65 -14.13 7.53
N PHE A 348 -7.00 -13.18 6.87
CA PHE A 348 -6.38 -13.36 5.56
C PHE A 348 -4.91 -13.84 5.64
N GLY A 349 -4.50 -14.33 6.82
CA GLY A 349 -3.12 -14.76 7.04
C GLY A 349 -2.12 -13.59 7.03
N ARG A 350 -2.48 -12.48 7.63
CA ARG A 350 -1.68 -11.25 7.73
C ARG A 350 -1.29 -10.97 9.18
N PRO A 351 -0.17 -10.28 9.43
CA PRO A 351 0.19 -9.81 10.77
C PRO A 351 -0.93 -9.07 11.49
N ARG A 352 -1.59 -8.13 10.81
CA ARG A 352 -2.69 -7.34 11.37
C ARG A 352 -3.80 -8.21 11.93
N ASP A 353 -4.23 -9.23 11.18
CA ASP A 353 -5.36 -10.09 11.58
C ASP A 353 -5.05 -10.83 12.88
N ILE A 354 -3.85 -11.43 12.98
CA ILE A 354 -3.41 -12.17 14.17
C ILE A 354 -3.25 -11.24 15.36
N ILE A 355 -2.62 -10.07 15.18
CA ILE A 355 -2.40 -9.09 16.24
C ILE A 355 -3.74 -8.56 16.75
N THR A 356 -4.68 -8.21 15.87
CA THR A 356 -6.02 -7.72 16.26
C THR A 356 -6.77 -8.77 17.04
N TYR A 357 -6.79 -10.02 16.55
CA TYR A 357 -7.50 -11.11 17.23
C TYR A 357 -6.96 -11.36 18.65
N LEU A 358 -5.64 -11.48 18.77
CA LEU A 358 -4.99 -11.75 20.04
C LEU A 358 -5.09 -10.57 21.02
N ASN A 359 -5.08 -9.32 20.52
CA ASN A 359 -5.30 -8.14 21.37
C ASN A 359 -6.72 -8.10 21.93
N HIS A 360 -7.75 -8.37 21.15
CA HIS A 360 -9.12 -8.49 21.67
C HIS A 360 -9.23 -9.57 22.75
N THR A 361 -8.55 -10.71 22.55
CA THR A 361 -8.52 -11.78 23.55
C THR A 361 -7.83 -11.33 24.84
N LYS A 362 -6.68 -10.67 24.71
CA LYS A 362 -5.94 -10.11 25.84
C LYS A 362 -6.75 -9.06 26.62
N GLU A 363 -7.43 -8.17 25.91
CA GLU A 363 -8.25 -7.10 26.52
C GLU A 363 -9.46 -7.65 27.28
N GLN A 364 -10.10 -8.70 26.77
CA GLN A 364 -11.24 -9.33 27.45
C GLN A 364 -10.82 -10.24 28.63
N TYR A 365 -9.64 -10.85 28.53
CA TYR A 365 -9.14 -11.82 29.51
C TYR A 365 -7.74 -11.45 30.04
N PRO A 366 -7.54 -10.23 30.59
CA PRO A 366 -6.22 -9.71 30.94
C PRO A 366 -5.54 -10.51 32.07
N GLU A 367 -6.31 -11.17 32.92
CA GLU A 367 -5.80 -11.90 34.09
C GLU A 367 -5.48 -13.37 33.79
N GLU A 368 -5.85 -13.90 32.59
CA GLU A 368 -5.46 -15.26 32.21
C GLU A 368 -3.95 -15.33 31.88
N ASN A 369 -3.37 -16.53 32.07
CA ASN A 369 -1.95 -16.78 31.85
C ASN A 369 -1.68 -17.30 30.41
N CYS A 370 -2.72 -17.60 29.65
CA CYS A 370 -2.61 -18.12 28.27
C CYS A 370 -3.84 -17.75 27.46
N PHE A 371 -3.73 -17.88 26.14
CA PHE A 371 -4.86 -17.77 25.20
C PHE A 371 -5.71 -19.03 25.26
N SER A 372 -6.55 -19.18 26.29
CA SER A 372 -7.38 -20.36 26.47
C SER A 372 -8.38 -20.54 25.31
N PRO A 373 -8.82 -21.79 25.01
CA PRO A 373 -9.84 -22.04 23.98
C PRO A 373 -11.12 -21.24 24.21
N ARG A 374 -11.51 -21.03 25.47
CA ARG A 374 -12.66 -20.22 25.86
C ARG A 374 -12.43 -18.75 25.50
N ALA A 375 -11.32 -18.16 25.94
CA ALA A 375 -11.00 -16.75 25.71
C ALA A 375 -10.96 -16.41 24.20
N LEU A 376 -10.29 -17.26 23.40
CA LEU A 376 -10.24 -17.10 21.94
C LEU A 376 -11.64 -17.19 21.31
N LYS A 377 -12.49 -18.11 21.75
CA LYS A 377 -13.85 -18.25 21.19
C LYS A 377 -14.76 -17.06 21.50
N GLU A 378 -14.71 -16.58 22.73
CA GLU A 378 -15.55 -15.46 23.17
C GLU A 378 -15.14 -14.15 22.52
N SER A 379 -13.85 -13.95 22.21
CA SER A 379 -13.31 -12.77 21.52
C SER A 379 -13.68 -12.67 20.04
N ARG A 380 -14.23 -13.74 19.43
CA ARG A 380 -14.64 -13.76 18.01
C ARG A 380 -15.59 -12.63 17.61
N LYS A 381 -16.47 -12.22 18.54
CA LYS A 381 -17.47 -11.18 18.23
C LYS A 381 -16.80 -9.83 17.97
N LEU A 382 -15.90 -9.40 18.85
CA LEU A 382 -15.18 -8.12 18.69
C LEU A 382 -14.29 -8.16 17.44
N TYR A 383 -13.54 -9.24 17.27
CA TYR A 383 -12.71 -9.41 16.09
C TYR A 383 -13.53 -9.36 14.79
N SER A 384 -14.71 -9.99 14.77
CA SER A 384 -15.57 -10.02 13.58
C SER A 384 -16.08 -8.62 13.16
N GLU A 385 -16.29 -7.71 14.12
CA GLU A 385 -16.63 -6.31 13.84
C GLU A 385 -15.46 -5.59 13.15
N ASP A 386 -14.26 -5.71 13.70
CA ASP A 386 -13.08 -5.07 13.11
C ASP A 386 -12.74 -5.66 11.75
N PHE A 387 -12.84 -6.97 11.60
CA PHE A 387 -12.60 -7.66 10.34
C PHE A 387 -13.58 -7.21 9.25
N TYR A 388 -14.86 -7.04 9.59
CA TYR A 388 -15.87 -6.52 8.68
C TYR A 388 -15.58 -5.08 8.24
N ASN A 389 -15.24 -4.20 9.19
CA ASN A 389 -14.90 -2.81 8.92
C ASN A 389 -13.66 -2.68 8.04
N GLU A 390 -12.62 -3.48 8.33
CA GLU A 390 -11.38 -3.50 7.53
C GLU A 390 -11.65 -3.99 6.10
N MET A 391 -12.54 -4.98 5.94
CA MET A 391 -12.92 -5.51 4.62
C MET A 391 -13.68 -4.46 3.80
N GLN A 392 -14.62 -3.72 4.43
CA GLN A 392 -15.29 -2.60 3.77
C GLN A 392 -14.31 -1.50 3.33
N ASN A 393 -13.37 -1.14 4.19
CA ASN A 393 -12.32 -0.16 3.88
C ASN A 393 -11.41 -0.63 2.73
N GLN A 394 -11.13 -1.94 2.65
CA GLN A 394 -10.35 -2.48 1.53
C GLN A 394 -11.15 -2.46 0.21
N ALA A 395 -12.43 -2.76 0.29
CA ALA A 395 -13.34 -2.79 -0.84
C ALA A 395 -13.61 -1.41 -1.47
N SER A 396 -13.51 -0.33 -0.67
CA SER A 396 -13.83 1.05 -1.09
C SER A 396 -12.95 1.60 -2.22
N PHE A 397 -11.78 1.00 -2.47
CA PHE A 397 -10.96 1.33 -3.64
C PHE A 397 -11.56 0.79 -4.95
N HIS A 398 -12.30 -0.32 -4.89
CA HIS A 398 -12.77 -1.03 -6.06
C HIS A 398 -14.20 -0.66 -6.49
N LYS A 399 -15.05 -0.33 -5.51
CA LYS A 399 -16.50 -0.10 -5.73
C LYS A 399 -17.03 1.01 -4.82
N GLU A 400 -18.12 1.62 -5.26
CA GLU A 400 -18.84 2.65 -4.49
C GLU A 400 -19.40 2.11 -3.16
N PRO A 401 -19.46 2.92 -2.10
CA PRO A 401 -19.90 2.49 -0.77
C PRO A 401 -21.27 1.83 -0.72
N GLU A 402 -22.24 2.30 -1.52
CA GLU A 402 -23.58 1.74 -1.55
C GLU A 402 -23.59 0.33 -2.13
N TYR A 403 -22.86 0.10 -3.23
CA TYR A 403 -22.69 -1.23 -3.81
C TYR A 403 -22.08 -2.22 -2.80
N ILE A 404 -21.04 -1.79 -2.09
CA ILE A 404 -20.38 -2.60 -1.06
C ILE A 404 -21.35 -3.00 0.05
N LYS A 405 -22.15 -2.04 0.55
CA LYS A 405 -23.17 -2.31 1.59
C LYS A 405 -24.19 -3.32 1.12
N GLU A 406 -24.69 -3.16 -0.09
CA GLU A 406 -25.67 -4.09 -0.67
C GLU A 406 -25.09 -5.49 -0.86
N CYS A 407 -23.82 -5.62 -1.31
CA CYS A 407 -23.16 -6.92 -1.41
C CYS A 407 -23.06 -7.63 -0.04
N PHE A 408 -22.73 -6.93 1.03
CA PHE A 408 -22.75 -7.53 2.38
C PHE A 408 -24.17 -7.82 2.87
N LEU A 409 -25.16 -7.03 2.48
CA LEU A 409 -26.57 -7.29 2.80
C LEU A 409 -27.07 -8.58 2.17
N LEU A 410 -26.60 -8.94 0.95
CA LEU A 410 -26.90 -10.23 0.32
C LEU A 410 -26.50 -11.40 1.23
N LEU A 411 -25.30 -11.34 1.84
CA LEU A 411 -24.81 -12.38 2.73
C LEU A 411 -25.65 -12.49 4.01
N GLN A 412 -26.14 -11.35 4.52
CA GLN A 412 -26.99 -11.33 5.72
C GLN A 412 -28.38 -11.93 5.46
N ILE A 413 -28.96 -11.65 4.28
CA ILE A 413 -30.30 -12.16 3.90
C ILE A 413 -30.29 -13.66 3.64
N GLU A 414 -29.17 -14.20 3.17
CA GLU A 414 -29.02 -15.62 2.88
C GLU A 414 -29.23 -16.52 4.12
N CYS A 415 -28.90 -16.01 5.31
CA CYS A 415 -29.08 -16.71 6.60
C CYS A 415 -28.43 -18.11 6.65
N LYS A 416 -27.43 -18.39 5.82
CA LYS A 416 -26.68 -19.65 5.76
C LYS A 416 -25.20 -19.37 5.57
N VAL A 417 -24.38 -20.13 6.30
CA VAL A 417 -22.91 -20.06 6.15
C VAL A 417 -22.43 -20.57 4.79
N THR A 418 -23.12 -21.58 4.27
CA THR A 418 -22.82 -22.20 2.97
C THR A 418 -24.06 -22.23 2.11
N PHE A 419 -23.99 -21.71 0.89
CA PHE A 419 -25.10 -21.51 -0.01
C PHE A 419 -24.71 -21.75 -1.48
N LYS A 420 -25.70 -21.83 -2.37
CA LYS A 420 -25.52 -21.92 -3.82
C LYS A 420 -25.87 -20.61 -4.48
N TYR A 421 -25.38 -20.41 -5.69
CA TYR A 421 -25.75 -19.27 -6.55
C TYR A 421 -27.27 -19.10 -6.66
N GLU A 422 -27.99 -20.22 -6.92
CA GLU A 422 -29.47 -20.20 -7.09
C GLU A 422 -30.21 -19.77 -5.83
N ASP A 423 -29.69 -20.07 -4.63
CA ASP A 423 -30.29 -19.64 -3.36
C ASP A 423 -30.21 -18.10 -3.25
N VAL A 424 -29.03 -17.54 -3.52
CA VAL A 424 -28.81 -16.08 -3.46
C VAL A 424 -29.65 -15.36 -4.50
N LYS A 425 -29.68 -15.85 -5.74
CA LYS A 425 -30.47 -15.30 -6.83
C LYS A 425 -31.96 -15.22 -6.47
N LYS A 426 -32.50 -16.29 -5.93
CA LYS A 426 -33.90 -16.32 -5.47
C LYS A 426 -34.17 -15.31 -4.34
N ASN A 427 -33.28 -15.21 -3.35
CA ASN A 427 -33.42 -14.26 -2.24
C ASN A 427 -33.28 -12.81 -2.71
N PHE A 428 -32.40 -12.55 -3.66
CA PHE A 428 -32.25 -11.24 -4.30
C PHE A 428 -33.51 -10.84 -5.06
N GLU A 429 -34.07 -11.72 -5.90
CA GLU A 429 -35.29 -11.47 -6.66
C GLU A 429 -36.48 -11.19 -5.71
N ASN A 430 -36.61 -11.94 -4.63
CA ASN A 430 -37.67 -11.75 -3.63
C ASN A 430 -37.51 -10.46 -2.80
N SER A 431 -36.34 -9.85 -2.80
CA SER A 431 -36.05 -8.62 -2.01
C SER A 431 -35.47 -7.52 -2.90
N ARG A 432 -35.79 -7.51 -4.19
CA ARG A 432 -35.21 -6.63 -5.22
C ARG A 432 -35.27 -5.15 -4.86
N GLU A 433 -36.32 -4.71 -4.19
CA GLU A 433 -36.46 -3.33 -3.75
C GLU A 433 -35.41 -2.83 -2.76
N ARG A 434 -34.69 -3.75 -2.11
CA ARG A 434 -33.63 -3.44 -1.16
C ARG A 434 -32.24 -3.27 -1.83
N PHE A 435 -32.16 -3.58 -3.13
CA PHE A 435 -30.92 -3.59 -3.90
C PHE A 435 -31.06 -2.66 -5.09
N ARG A 436 -30.47 -1.47 -4.98
CA ARG A 436 -30.51 -0.44 -6.03
C ARG A 436 -29.19 -0.32 -6.79
N ALA A 437 -28.09 -0.64 -6.12
CA ALA A 437 -26.75 -0.55 -6.68
C ALA A 437 -26.28 -1.85 -7.35
N ILE A 438 -26.91 -3.00 -7.04
CA ILE A 438 -26.59 -4.28 -7.65
C ILE A 438 -27.51 -4.54 -8.84
N ASP A 439 -26.95 -4.59 -10.05
CA ASP A 439 -27.67 -4.96 -11.26
C ASP A 439 -27.59 -6.46 -11.54
N ASP A 440 -26.42 -7.06 -11.40
CA ASP A 440 -26.15 -8.48 -11.60
C ASP A 440 -25.62 -9.16 -10.33
N ILE A 441 -26.26 -10.26 -9.98
CA ILE A 441 -25.90 -11.07 -8.82
C ILE A 441 -24.59 -11.83 -9.02
N ALA A 442 -24.27 -12.22 -10.26
CA ALA A 442 -23.00 -12.89 -10.55
C ALA A 442 -21.82 -11.95 -10.33
N ASP A 443 -21.93 -10.70 -10.76
CA ASP A 443 -20.93 -9.67 -10.52
C ASP A 443 -20.76 -9.36 -9.03
N ALA A 444 -21.86 -9.32 -8.28
CA ALA A 444 -21.82 -9.11 -6.83
C ALA A 444 -21.12 -10.26 -6.09
N LEU A 445 -21.37 -11.52 -6.49
CA LEU A 445 -20.68 -12.67 -5.91
C LEU A 445 -19.21 -12.76 -6.33
N GLU A 446 -18.89 -12.39 -7.58
CA GLU A 446 -17.50 -12.27 -8.04
C GLU A 446 -16.74 -11.25 -7.17
N PHE A 447 -17.32 -10.05 -7.01
CA PHE A 447 -16.72 -9.03 -6.15
C PHE A 447 -16.53 -9.48 -4.69
N LEU A 448 -17.54 -10.16 -4.11
CA LEU A 448 -17.43 -10.70 -2.75
C LEU A 448 -16.36 -11.79 -2.65
N TYR A 449 -16.14 -12.57 -3.71
CA TYR A 449 -15.06 -13.54 -3.79
C TYR A 449 -13.70 -12.85 -3.89
N GLU A 450 -13.55 -11.86 -4.78
CA GLU A 450 -12.32 -11.09 -4.96
C GLU A 450 -11.82 -10.44 -3.67
N ILE A 451 -12.73 -9.83 -2.89
CA ILE A 451 -12.39 -9.25 -1.58
C ILE A 451 -12.22 -10.28 -0.46
N GLY A 452 -12.48 -11.58 -0.74
CA GLY A 452 -12.34 -12.67 0.22
C GLY A 452 -13.48 -12.78 1.25
N ALA A 453 -14.61 -12.10 1.04
CA ALA A 453 -15.79 -12.21 1.91
C ALA A 453 -16.45 -13.59 1.82
N ILE A 454 -16.39 -14.19 0.63
CA ILE A 454 -16.80 -15.56 0.36
C ILE A 454 -15.69 -16.35 -0.33
N GLY A 455 -15.76 -17.68 -0.23
CA GLY A 455 -14.91 -18.59 -0.96
C GLY A 455 -15.74 -19.71 -1.58
N ASN A 456 -15.20 -20.38 -2.59
CA ASN A 456 -15.82 -21.59 -3.12
C ASN A 456 -15.53 -22.80 -2.23
N VAL A 457 -16.52 -23.68 -2.07
CA VAL A 457 -16.42 -24.91 -1.31
C VAL A 457 -17.03 -26.10 -2.07
N TRP A 458 -16.30 -27.21 -2.11
CA TRP A 458 -16.74 -28.45 -2.75
C TRP A 458 -16.18 -29.68 -2.05
N LYS A 459 -16.67 -30.86 -2.42
CA LYS A 459 -16.18 -32.15 -1.88
C LYS A 459 -15.53 -32.97 -2.99
N VAL A 460 -14.35 -33.51 -2.69
CA VAL A 460 -13.65 -34.49 -3.54
C VAL A 460 -13.24 -35.67 -2.67
N ASN A 461 -13.64 -36.85 -3.03
CA ASN A 461 -13.33 -38.11 -2.30
C ASN A 461 -13.64 -38.03 -0.78
N GLY A 462 -14.75 -37.37 -0.43
CA GLY A 462 -15.17 -37.17 0.98
C GLY A 462 -14.50 -36.01 1.72
N HIS A 463 -13.44 -35.43 1.17
CA HIS A 463 -12.74 -34.27 1.74
C HIS A 463 -13.34 -32.96 1.27
N ILE A 464 -13.45 -31.99 2.21
CA ILE A 464 -13.92 -30.63 1.91
C ILE A 464 -12.72 -29.81 1.45
N HIS A 465 -12.88 -29.23 0.27
CA HIS A 465 -11.94 -28.27 -0.31
C HIS A 465 -12.55 -26.88 -0.27
N THR A 466 -11.72 -25.86 0.02
CA THR A 466 -12.11 -24.44 -0.04
C THR A 466 -11.09 -23.69 -0.89
N CYS A 467 -11.56 -22.71 -1.65
CA CYS A 467 -10.74 -21.80 -2.43
C CYS A 467 -11.08 -20.36 -2.04
N TRP A 468 -10.05 -19.58 -1.73
CA TRP A 468 -10.15 -18.19 -1.27
C TRP A 468 -9.28 -17.30 -2.14
N ALA A 469 -9.80 -16.23 -2.68
CA ALA A 469 -9.09 -15.32 -3.59
C ALA A 469 -7.76 -14.75 -3.03
N TYR A 470 -7.64 -14.61 -1.72
CA TYR A 470 -6.41 -14.10 -1.09
C TYR A 470 -5.26 -15.13 -0.98
N LYS A 471 -5.49 -16.39 -1.34
CA LYS A 471 -4.45 -17.45 -1.37
C LYS A 471 -3.79 -17.51 -2.73
N LYS A 472 -2.52 -17.90 -2.78
CA LYS A 472 -1.75 -17.99 -4.05
C LYS A 472 -2.24 -19.06 -5.01
N ASP A 473 -2.91 -20.08 -4.51
CA ASP A 473 -3.51 -21.20 -5.26
C ASP A 473 -4.98 -20.94 -5.62
N ALA A 474 -5.46 -19.72 -5.47
CA ALA A 474 -6.82 -19.34 -5.78
C ALA A 474 -7.14 -19.48 -7.28
N MET A 475 -8.41 -19.74 -7.57
CA MET A 475 -8.95 -19.55 -8.91
C MET A 475 -9.07 -18.05 -9.18
N ASP A 476 -8.83 -17.64 -10.44
CA ASP A 476 -8.90 -16.24 -10.85
C ASP A 476 -10.30 -15.64 -10.69
N LYS A 477 -11.33 -16.49 -10.77
CA LYS A 477 -12.74 -16.12 -10.66
C LYS A 477 -13.52 -17.07 -9.77
N ALA A 478 -14.65 -16.57 -9.23
CA ALA A 478 -15.61 -17.38 -8.52
C ALA A 478 -16.25 -18.43 -9.44
N ASP A 479 -16.35 -19.67 -8.97
CA ASP A 479 -17.07 -20.74 -9.69
C ASP A 479 -18.54 -20.77 -9.24
N LEU A 480 -19.44 -20.25 -10.06
CA LEU A 480 -20.88 -20.19 -9.76
C LEU A 480 -21.54 -21.58 -9.67
N ASN A 481 -20.92 -22.63 -10.22
CA ASN A 481 -21.42 -24.00 -10.14
C ASN A 481 -21.10 -24.67 -8.80
N LYS A 482 -20.14 -24.14 -8.04
CA LYS A 482 -19.79 -24.61 -6.71
C LYS A 482 -20.61 -23.90 -5.64
N LYS A 483 -20.62 -24.47 -4.44
CA LYS A 483 -21.17 -23.76 -3.29
C LYS A 483 -20.22 -22.65 -2.86
N PHE A 484 -20.76 -21.60 -2.29
CA PHE A 484 -20.04 -20.55 -1.59
C PHE A 484 -20.05 -20.80 -0.08
N THR A 485 -19.06 -20.28 0.62
CA THR A 485 -19.03 -20.25 2.07
C THR A 485 -18.58 -18.87 2.55
N ILE A 486 -19.24 -18.34 3.58
CA ILE A 486 -18.88 -17.06 4.20
C ILE A 486 -17.58 -17.21 4.98
N HIS A 487 -16.70 -16.23 4.87
CA HIS A 487 -15.43 -16.19 5.60
C HIS A 487 -15.66 -16.30 7.11
N TYR A 488 -14.85 -17.10 7.80
CA TYR A 488 -15.00 -17.34 9.24
C TYR A 488 -15.00 -16.04 10.05
N GLY A 489 -14.15 -15.07 9.68
CA GLY A 489 -14.06 -13.76 10.31
C GLY A 489 -15.36 -12.93 10.26
N LEU A 490 -16.24 -13.16 9.28
CA LEU A 490 -17.52 -12.45 9.14
C LEU A 490 -18.70 -13.11 9.87
N ARG A 491 -18.58 -14.42 10.19
CA ARG A 491 -19.74 -15.20 10.65
C ARG A 491 -20.39 -14.61 11.89
N LYS A 492 -19.60 -14.17 12.88
CA LYS A 492 -20.14 -13.59 14.13
C LYS A 492 -20.76 -12.22 13.92
N LYS A 493 -20.29 -11.43 12.95
CA LYS A 493 -20.91 -10.16 12.55
C LYS A 493 -22.30 -10.39 11.97
N PHE A 494 -22.50 -11.47 11.22
CA PHE A 494 -23.77 -11.82 10.60
C PHE A 494 -24.64 -12.75 11.46
N SER A 495 -24.29 -12.98 12.74
CA SER A 495 -25.02 -13.81 13.68
C SER A 495 -25.05 -15.31 13.34
N TYR A 496 -24.01 -15.83 12.66
CA TYR A 496 -23.80 -17.24 12.39
C TYR A 496 -22.98 -17.98 13.46
#